data_57a45bcc6da9086f6c536b490cd28691
#
_entry.id   57a45bcc6da9086f6c536b490cd28691
#
_cell.length_a   1.000
_cell.length_b   1.000
_cell.length_c   1.000
_cell.angle_alpha   90.00
_cell.angle_beta   90.00
_cell.angle_gamma   90.00
#
_symmetry.space_group_name_H-M   'P 1'
#
loop_
_entity.id
_entity.type
_entity.pdbx_description
1 polymer ?
#
loop_
_entity_poly.entity_id
_entity_poly.type
_entity_poly.pdbx_seq_one_letter_code
_entity_poly.pdbx_strand_id
1 'polypeptide(L)'
;MIDLHYPPTTFVGKPVPKNAFYRHLEVNAKMKQHFVDDVVAIKWLYKLAPSTLNVADGKEVHEIVVFSAQLKSQDCPDDVFLFLDRNMPRHVVFVLEYEGQYKLLLNYKEWLDASAGTFRIVKSFASEWLREADLSLPIQGLTMDAIYENMAGVISGYGTSRSEETKRMVELESLIQKGRKEIAALQKRVRTEKQFNRQLELNNEARALKKKVAEWEKEMKNNL
;
A
#
# COMPACT_ATOMS: atom_id res chain seq x y z
N MET A 1 -3.28 24.45 -2.26
CA MET A 1 -2.59 23.29 -2.88
C MET A 1 -1.60 22.81 -1.87
N ILE A 2 -1.65 21.55 -1.50
CA ILE A 2 -0.72 21.00 -0.51
C ILE A 2 0.72 21.05 -1.04
N ASP A 3 1.65 21.44 -0.17
CA ASP A 3 3.09 21.41 -0.44
C ASP A 3 3.74 20.43 0.56
N LEU A 4 4.39 19.40 0.04
CA LEU A 4 5.17 18.44 0.83
C LEU A 4 6.62 18.93 1.05
N HIS A 5 6.95 20.14 0.63
CA HIS A 5 8.28 20.76 0.70
C HIS A 5 9.37 19.93 0.00
N TYR A 6 9.00 19.28 -1.11
CA TYR A 6 9.94 18.52 -1.93
C TYR A 6 10.76 19.43 -2.87
N PRO A 7 11.92 18.97 -3.34
CA PRO A 7 12.73 19.72 -4.29
C PRO A 7 11.91 20.17 -5.51
N PRO A 8 12.05 21.40 -6.00
CA PRO A 8 11.30 21.89 -7.15
C PRO A 8 11.44 21.04 -8.42
N THR A 9 12.56 20.34 -8.57
CA THR A 9 12.83 19.39 -9.66
C THR A 9 11.86 18.21 -9.72
N THR A 10 11.20 17.92 -8.62
CA THR A 10 10.20 16.83 -8.51
C THR A 10 8.80 17.29 -8.86
N PHE A 11 8.53 18.60 -8.84
CA PHE A 11 7.17 19.13 -8.96
C PHE A 11 6.65 19.01 -10.39
N VAL A 12 5.44 18.45 -10.55
CA VAL A 12 4.72 18.28 -11.82
C VAL A 12 3.50 19.20 -11.87
N GLY A 13 2.65 19.19 -10.84
CA GLY A 13 1.52 20.09 -10.67
C GLY A 13 0.40 19.97 -11.71
N LYS A 14 0.31 18.85 -12.43
CA LYS A 14 -0.65 18.67 -13.55
C LYS A 14 -1.97 18.04 -13.10
N PRO A 15 -3.13 18.59 -13.51
CA PRO A 15 -4.42 17.90 -13.32
C PRO A 15 -4.45 16.62 -14.15
N VAL A 16 -5.03 15.56 -13.59
CA VAL A 16 -5.28 14.31 -14.28
C VAL A 16 -6.79 14.16 -14.51
N PRO A 17 -7.26 14.31 -15.74
CA PRO A 17 -8.69 14.15 -16.04
C PRO A 17 -9.15 12.73 -15.72
N LYS A 18 -10.28 12.55 -15.04
CA LYS A 18 -10.87 11.23 -14.75
C LYS A 18 -11.03 10.37 -16.02
N ASN A 19 -11.35 11.00 -17.14
CA ASN A 19 -11.46 10.34 -18.43
C ASN A 19 -10.16 9.71 -18.93
N ALA A 20 -8.99 10.18 -18.47
CA ALA A 20 -7.71 9.56 -18.80
C ALA A 20 -7.64 8.14 -18.21
N PHE A 21 -8.14 7.95 -16.98
CA PHE A 21 -8.23 6.64 -16.37
C PHE A 21 -9.22 5.73 -17.10
N TYR A 22 -10.38 6.27 -17.52
CA TYR A 22 -11.41 5.49 -18.22
C TYR A 22 -10.99 5.00 -19.61
N ARG A 23 -10.08 5.72 -20.27
CA ARG A 23 -9.57 5.33 -21.61
C ARG A 23 -8.51 4.25 -21.57
N HIS A 24 -7.74 4.20 -20.49
CA HIS A 24 -6.58 3.32 -20.38
C HIS A 24 -6.82 2.12 -19.46
N LEU A 25 -7.89 2.14 -18.69
CA LEU A 25 -8.23 1.10 -17.72
C LEU A 25 -9.61 0.53 -18.03
N GLU A 26 -9.78 -0.77 -17.86
CA GLU A 26 -11.09 -1.43 -17.93
C GLU A 26 -11.90 -1.11 -16.66
N VAL A 27 -12.44 0.10 -16.62
CA VAL A 27 -13.23 0.59 -15.49
C VAL A 27 -14.68 0.13 -15.61
N ASN A 28 -15.13 -0.72 -14.68
CA ASN A 28 -16.54 -1.12 -14.63
C ASN A 28 -17.46 0.03 -14.18
N ALA A 29 -18.77 -0.13 -14.40
CA ALA A 29 -19.75 0.92 -14.11
C ALA A 29 -19.74 1.35 -12.63
N LYS A 30 -19.58 0.41 -11.70
CA LYS A 30 -19.51 0.68 -10.25
C LYS A 30 -18.30 1.57 -9.92
N MET A 31 -17.14 1.23 -10.45
CA MET A 31 -15.90 2.00 -10.21
C MET A 31 -16.01 3.40 -10.83
N LYS A 32 -16.61 3.53 -12.04
CA LYS A 32 -16.87 4.86 -12.62
C LYS A 32 -17.77 5.71 -11.72
N GLN A 33 -18.77 5.09 -11.11
CA GLN A 33 -19.67 5.78 -10.19
C GLN A 33 -18.90 6.29 -8.96
N HIS A 34 -18.03 5.48 -8.34
CA HIS A 34 -17.17 5.91 -7.24
C HIS A 34 -16.26 7.09 -7.62
N PHE A 35 -15.66 7.08 -8.83
CA PHE A 35 -14.89 8.23 -9.30
C PHE A 35 -15.74 9.52 -9.41
N VAL A 36 -17.02 9.38 -9.77
CA VAL A 36 -17.92 10.53 -9.87
C VAL A 36 -18.40 10.97 -8.50
N ASP A 37 -18.81 10.04 -7.65
CA ASP A 37 -19.47 10.33 -6.39
C ASP A 37 -18.50 10.75 -5.29
N ASP A 38 -17.30 10.16 -5.24
CA ASP A 38 -16.39 10.29 -4.11
C ASP A 38 -15.22 11.23 -4.38
N VAL A 39 -14.78 11.38 -5.65
CA VAL A 39 -13.59 12.18 -5.99
C VAL A 39 -13.99 13.46 -6.73
N VAL A 40 -13.48 14.61 -6.26
CA VAL A 40 -13.64 15.91 -6.97
C VAL A 40 -12.62 16.01 -8.10
N ALA A 41 -11.33 15.91 -7.77
CA ALA A 41 -10.23 16.10 -8.71
C ALA A 41 -9.02 15.27 -8.30
N ILE A 42 -8.19 14.89 -9.28
CA ILE A 42 -6.90 14.25 -9.09
C ILE A 42 -5.84 15.10 -9.77
N LYS A 43 -4.69 15.29 -9.11
CA LYS A 43 -3.54 15.98 -9.66
C LYS A 43 -2.28 15.12 -9.49
N TRP A 44 -1.44 15.09 -10.48
CA TRP A 44 -0.09 14.58 -10.36
C TRP A 44 0.77 15.66 -9.73
N LEU A 45 1.09 15.54 -8.45
CA LEU A 45 1.84 16.55 -7.71
C LEU A 45 3.33 16.43 -7.94
N TYR A 46 3.91 15.25 -7.68
CA TYR A 46 5.36 15.07 -7.75
C TYR A 46 5.72 13.80 -8.50
N LYS A 47 6.89 13.85 -9.15
CA LYS A 47 7.62 12.74 -9.72
C LYS A 47 8.92 12.58 -8.98
N LEU A 48 9.09 11.51 -8.23
CA LEU A 48 10.32 11.16 -7.54
C LEU A 48 11.04 10.10 -8.36
N ALA A 49 12.22 10.39 -8.83
CA ALA A 49 13.04 9.52 -9.65
C ALA A 49 14.51 9.84 -9.45
N PRO A 50 15.45 8.96 -9.83
CA PRO A 50 16.89 9.26 -9.75
C PRO A 50 17.25 10.62 -10.37
N SER A 51 16.66 10.93 -11.52
CA SER A 51 16.91 12.18 -12.26
C SER A 51 16.37 13.45 -11.58
N THR A 52 15.35 13.33 -10.72
CA THR A 52 14.73 14.48 -10.03
C THR A 52 15.26 14.67 -8.62
N LEU A 53 15.79 13.63 -7.99
CA LEU A 53 16.28 13.63 -6.61
C LEU A 53 17.80 13.56 -6.50
N ASN A 54 18.49 13.23 -7.59
CA ASN A 54 19.95 12.95 -7.60
C ASN A 54 20.33 11.83 -6.59
N VAL A 55 19.58 10.75 -6.59
CA VAL A 55 19.81 9.53 -5.79
C VAL A 55 20.09 8.35 -6.71
N ALA A 56 20.63 7.26 -6.16
CA ALA A 56 20.80 6.04 -6.91
C ALA A 56 19.46 5.42 -7.27
N ASP A 57 19.40 4.74 -8.42
CA ASP A 57 18.23 3.97 -8.83
C ASP A 57 18.00 2.79 -7.85
N GLY A 58 16.77 2.34 -7.77
CA GLY A 58 16.43 1.16 -6.98
C GLY A 58 16.53 -0.13 -7.81
N LYS A 59 16.51 -1.26 -7.14
CA LYS A 59 16.38 -2.57 -7.79
C LYS A 59 14.94 -2.85 -8.22
N GLU A 60 14.00 -2.41 -7.39
CA GLU A 60 12.57 -2.63 -7.57
C GLU A 60 11.81 -1.33 -7.85
N VAL A 61 12.25 -0.22 -7.25
CA VAL A 61 11.60 1.10 -7.35
C VAL A 61 12.43 2.04 -8.21
N HIS A 62 11.94 2.38 -9.38
CA HIS A 62 12.62 3.31 -10.30
C HIS A 62 11.98 4.69 -10.32
N GLU A 63 10.71 4.77 -9.98
CA GLU A 63 9.93 6.01 -9.95
C GLU A 63 8.79 5.90 -8.93
N ILE A 64 8.60 6.96 -8.14
CA ILE A 64 7.45 7.11 -7.26
C ILE A 64 6.65 8.32 -7.74
N VAL A 65 5.37 8.09 -8.00
CA VAL A 65 4.41 9.13 -8.41
C VAL A 65 3.60 9.53 -7.20
N VAL A 66 3.53 10.83 -6.91
CA VAL A 66 2.68 11.35 -5.84
C VAL A 66 1.47 12.03 -6.48
N PHE A 67 0.28 11.49 -6.24
CA PHE A 67 -0.97 12.11 -6.61
C PHE A 67 -1.62 12.78 -5.39
N SER A 68 -2.26 13.91 -5.62
CA SER A 68 -3.27 14.41 -4.69
C SER A 68 -4.67 14.13 -5.25
N ALA A 69 -5.58 13.75 -4.37
CA ALA A 69 -6.99 13.58 -4.70
C ALA A 69 -7.84 14.38 -3.72
N GLN A 70 -8.61 15.32 -4.25
CA GLN A 70 -9.62 16.04 -3.49
C GLN A 70 -10.89 15.20 -3.45
N LEU A 71 -11.38 14.93 -2.24
CA LEU A 71 -12.53 14.08 -1.99
C LEU A 71 -13.79 14.90 -1.71
N LYS A 72 -14.95 14.27 -1.87
CA LYS A 72 -16.25 14.82 -1.52
C LYS A 72 -16.68 14.45 -0.10
N SER A 73 -16.05 13.42 0.49
CA SER A 73 -16.34 12.91 1.83
C SER A 73 -15.09 12.24 2.41
N GLN A 74 -14.96 12.26 3.74
CA GLN A 74 -13.94 11.48 4.45
C GLN A 74 -14.17 9.97 4.32
N ASP A 75 -15.40 9.54 4.11
CA ASP A 75 -15.79 8.13 3.98
C ASP A 75 -15.56 7.56 2.57
N CYS A 76 -14.80 8.28 1.71
CA CYS A 76 -14.44 7.79 0.39
C CYS A 76 -13.73 6.43 0.50
N PRO A 77 -14.23 5.38 -0.17
CA PRO A 77 -13.60 4.07 -0.13
C PRO A 77 -12.20 4.09 -0.75
N ASP A 78 -11.25 3.45 -0.08
CA ASP A 78 -9.86 3.34 -0.57
C ASP A 78 -9.75 2.46 -1.84
N ASP A 79 -10.82 1.76 -2.24
CA ASP A 79 -10.86 0.86 -3.40
C ASP A 79 -10.66 1.58 -4.75
N VAL A 80 -11.04 2.86 -4.86
CA VAL A 80 -10.78 3.71 -6.03
C VAL A 80 -9.26 3.86 -6.23
N PHE A 81 -8.53 4.16 -5.16
CA PHE A 81 -7.08 4.36 -5.19
C PHE A 81 -6.33 3.04 -5.34
N LEU A 82 -6.86 1.97 -4.74
CA LEU A 82 -6.37 0.61 -4.94
C LEU A 82 -6.52 0.17 -6.41
N PHE A 83 -7.65 0.47 -7.04
CA PHE A 83 -7.88 0.20 -8.45
C PHE A 83 -6.92 0.98 -9.35
N LEU A 84 -6.75 2.29 -9.09
CA LEU A 84 -5.80 3.12 -9.84
C LEU A 84 -4.40 2.55 -9.76
N ASP A 85 -3.96 2.24 -8.56
CA ASP A 85 -2.60 1.81 -8.29
C ASP A 85 -2.27 0.43 -8.88
N ARG A 86 -3.22 -0.50 -8.88
CA ARG A 86 -3.08 -1.82 -9.54
C ARG A 86 -2.77 -1.74 -11.02
N ASN A 87 -3.29 -0.70 -11.66
CA ASN A 87 -3.19 -0.51 -13.10
C ASN A 87 -2.05 0.44 -13.50
N MET A 88 -1.28 0.93 -12.53
CA MET A 88 -0.14 1.82 -12.79
C MET A 88 1.18 1.06 -12.72
N PRO A 89 2.00 1.10 -13.80
CA PRO A 89 3.31 0.44 -13.83
C PRO A 89 4.37 1.27 -13.08
N ARG A 90 4.00 1.92 -11.98
CA ARG A 90 4.84 2.75 -11.13
C ARG A 90 4.40 2.60 -9.68
N HIS A 91 5.31 2.90 -8.76
CA HIS A 91 4.96 3.03 -7.34
C HIS A 91 4.22 4.35 -7.12
N VAL A 92 3.16 4.33 -6.35
CA VAL A 92 2.28 5.49 -6.16
C VAL A 92 2.07 5.77 -4.69
N VAL A 93 2.05 7.05 -4.36
CA VAL A 93 1.56 7.56 -3.07
C VAL A 93 0.41 8.52 -3.36
N PHE A 94 -0.69 8.37 -2.63
CA PHE A 94 -1.81 9.28 -2.68
C PHE A 94 -1.84 10.18 -1.45
N VAL A 95 -2.06 11.46 -1.69
CA VAL A 95 -2.40 12.46 -0.67
C VAL A 95 -3.86 12.80 -0.87
N LEU A 96 -4.72 12.24 -0.01
CA LEU A 96 -6.16 12.47 -0.03
C LEU A 96 -6.46 13.74 0.75
N GLU A 97 -7.35 14.59 0.26
CA GLU A 97 -7.73 15.85 0.89
C GLU A 97 -9.24 15.94 1.00
N TYR A 98 -9.71 16.30 2.19
CA TYR A 98 -11.09 16.64 2.47
C TYR A 98 -11.15 17.77 3.50
N GLU A 99 -11.77 18.89 3.13
CA GLU A 99 -11.99 20.07 4.01
C GLU A 99 -10.73 20.52 4.79
N GLY A 100 -9.56 20.50 4.12
CA GLY A 100 -8.29 20.93 4.72
C GLY A 100 -7.64 19.89 5.65
N GLN A 101 -8.17 18.69 5.69
CA GLN A 101 -7.54 17.53 6.30
C GLN A 101 -6.94 16.63 5.22
N TYR A 102 -5.88 15.92 5.58
CA TYR A 102 -5.09 15.10 4.66
C TYR A 102 -4.91 13.68 5.19
N LYS A 103 -5.00 12.71 4.29
CA LYS A 103 -4.71 11.30 4.58
C LYS A 103 -3.70 10.80 3.55
N LEU A 104 -2.63 10.17 4.02
CA LEU A 104 -1.66 9.51 3.15
C LEU A 104 -2.09 8.07 2.91
N LEU A 105 -1.97 7.60 1.66
CA LEU A 105 -2.29 6.22 1.29
C LEU A 105 -1.21 5.69 0.35
N LEU A 106 -0.70 4.50 0.63
CA LEU A 106 0.30 3.79 -0.15
C LEU A 106 -0.09 2.32 -0.23
N ASN A 107 -0.18 1.78 -1.45
CA ASN A 107 -0.34 0.35 -1.67
C ASN A 107 1.02 -0.26 -1.94
N TYR A 108 1.52 -1.00 -0.97
CA TYR A 108 2.84 -1.63 -1.07
C TYR A 108 2.83 -2.70 -2.17
N LYS A 109 3.71 -2.51 -3.14
CA LYS A 109 3.80 -3.34 -4.35
C LYS A 109 5.08 -4.15 -4.37
N GLU A 110 4.97 -5.35 -4.90
CA GLU A 110 6.10 -6.19 -5.32
C GLU A 110 5.94 -6.55 -6.79
N TRP A 111 7.05 -6.71 -7.49
CA TRP A 111 7.02 -7.21 -8.86
C TRP A 111 6.44 -8.63 -8.90
N LEU A 112 5.45 -8.82 -9.73
CA LEU A 112 4.96 -10.15 -10.12
C LEU A 112 5.75 -10.64 -11.33
N ASP A 113 5.97 -9.77 -12.30
CA ASP A 113 6.81 -9.97 -13.47
C ASP A 113 7.41 -8.62 -13.89
N ALA A 114 8.70 -8.45 -13.65
CA ALA A 114 9.41 -7.22 -13.97
C ALA A 114 9.51 -7.00 -15.50
N SER A 115 9.56 -8.06 -16.30
CA SER A 115 9.63 -7.97 -17.77
C SER A 115 8.30 -7.50 -18.38
N ALA A 116 7.18 -7.89 -17.77
CA ALA A 116 5.84 -7.47 -18.16
C ALA A 116 5.37 -6.17 -17.48
N GLY A 117 6.15 -5.62 -16.56
CA GLY A 117 5.79 -4.42 -15.81
C GLY A 117 4.58 -4.60 -14.89
N THR A 118 4.32 -5.84 -14.42
CA THR A 118 3.16 -6.15 -13.60
C THR A 118 3.52 -6.26 -12.13
N PHE A 119 2.65 -5.68 -11.28
CA PHE A 119 2.82 -5.65 -9.82
C PHE A 119 1.73 -6.45 -9.11
N ARG A 120 2.09 -6.98 -7.95
CA ARG A 120 1.15 -7.46 -6.95
C ARG A 120 1.11 -6.45 -5.80
N ILE A 121 -0.09 -6.00 -5.42
CA ILE A 121 -0.26 -5.24 -4.18
C ILE A 121 -0.27 -6.25 -3.03
N VAL A 122 0.68 -6.11 -2.13
CA VAL A 122 0.84 -6.99 -0.96
C VAL A 122 -0.01 -6.47 0.18
N LYS A 123 0.01 -5.15 0.39
CA LYS A 123 -0.72 -4.48 1.47
C LYS A 123 -1.01 -3.03 1.11
N SER A 124 -2.10 -2.50 1.69
CA SER A 124 -2.41 -1.06 1.67
C SER A 124 -2.13 -0.46 3.05
N PHE A 125 -1.42 0.64 3.09
CA PHE A 125 -1.16 1.45 4.27
C PHE A 125 -1.87 2.79 4.13
N ALA A 126 -2.46 3.27 5.21
CA ALA A 126 -3.07 4.58 5.26
C ALA A 126 -2.78 5.22 6.62
N SER A 127 -2.50 6.52 6.63
CA SER A 127 -2.44 7.30 7.84
C SER A 127 -3.84 7.59 8.38
N GLU A 128 -3.91 8.09 9.61
CA GLU A 128 -5.08 8.83 10.07
C GLU A 128 -5.24 10.14 9.27
N TRP A 129 -6.38 10.80 9.43
CA TRP A 129 -6.59 12.14 8.89
C TRP A 129 -5.78 13.17 9.70
N LEU A 130 -4.94 13.93 9.01
CA LEU A 130 -3.96 14.85 9.55
C LEU A 130 -4.34 16.29 9.16
N ARG A 131 -4.04 17.25 10.02
CA ARG A 131 -4.04 18.67 9.63
C ARG A 131 -2.85 18.95 8.73
N GLU A 132 -2.89 19.99 7.93
CA GLU A 132 -1.79 20.37 7.05
C GLU A 132 -0.47 20.55 7.81
N ALA A 133 -0.50 21.13 8.99
CA ALA A 133 0.67 21.33 9.85
C ALA A 133 1.31 20.03 10.37
N ASP A 134 0.54 18.95 10.44
CA ASP A 134 0.97 17.64 10.94
C ASP A 134 1.34 16.69 9.78
N LEU A 135 1.07 17.10 8.53
CA LEU A 135 1.35 16.30 7.34
C LEU A 135 2.85 16.32 7.04
N SER A 136 3.47 15.17 7.16
CA SER A 136 4.89 14.99 6.86
C SER A 136 5.11 13.67 6.13
N LEU A 137 5.77 13.73 4.99
CA LEU A 137 6.20 12.55 4.24
C LEU A 137 7.61 12.81 3.70
N PRO A 138 8.65 12.68 4.53
CA PRO A 138 10.02 13.06 4.16
C PRO A 138 10.59 12.12 3.09
N ILE A 139 11.41 12.69 2.19
CA ILE A 139 12.25 11.92 1.26
C ILE A 139 13.53 11.55 2.01
N GLN A 140 13.64 10.28 2.41
CA GLN A 140 14.81 9.77 3.13
C GLN A 140 15.30 8.48 2.48
N GLY A 141 16.59 8.44 2.13
CA GLY A 141 17.24 7.29 1.50
C GLY A 141 18.23 7.69 0.42
N LEU A 142 19.18 6.80 0.15
CA LEU A 142 20.20 6.98 -0.89
C LEU A 142 19.83 6.30 -2.20
N THR A 143 18.78 5.48 -2.19
CA THR A 143 18.24 4.77 -3.37
C THR A 143 16.73 4.95 -3.43
N MET A 144 16.15 4.76 -4.60
CA MET A 144 14.69 4.82 -4.76
C MET A 144 13.96 3.76 -3.93
N ASP A 145 14.53 2.55 -3.76
CA ASP A 145 13.99 1.52 -2.88
C ASP A 145 13.90 2.01 -1.44
N ALA A 146 15.02 2.57 -0.92
CA ALA A 146 15.07 3.07 0.45
C ALA A 146 14.08 4.22 0.70
N ILE A 147 13.90 5.11 -0.27
CA ILE A 147 12.92 6.21 -0.20
C ILE A 147 11.50 5.65 -0.11
N TYR A 148 11.15 4.69 -0.96
CA TYR A 148 9.82 4.06 -0.95
C TYR A 148 9.53 3.33 0.35
N GLU A 149 10.49 2.55 0.85
CA GLU A 149 10.37 1.83 2.12
C GLU A 149 10.19 2.79 3.31
N ASN A 150 10.96 3.89 3.34
CA ASN A 150 10.80 4.89 4.39
C ASN A 150 9.42 5.58 4.31
N MET A 151 8.90 5.88 3.12
CA MET A 151 7.55 6.40 2.95
C MET A 151 6.49 5.41 3.45
N ALA A 152 6.64 4.12 3.12
CA ALA A 152 5.76 3.08 3.61
C ALA A 152 5.82 2.97 5.15
N GLY A 153 7.01 3.06 5.75
CA GLY A 153 7.20 3.08 7.19
C GLY A 153 6.50 4.25 7.88
N VAL A 154 6.62 5.46 7.33
CA VAL A 154 5.94 6.66 7.84
C VAL A 154 4.42 6.50 7.75
N ILE A 155 3.89 6.10 6.59
CA ILE A 155 2.45 6.00 6.35
C ILE A 155 1.82 4.89 7.18
N SER A 156 2.53 3.78 7.38
CA SER A 156 2.06 2.66 8.20
C SER A 156 2.11 2.90 9.70
N GLY A 157 2.83 3.94 10.14
CA GLY A 157 3.09 4.19 11.56
C GLY A 157 4.20 3.31 12.15
N TYR A 158 4.90 2.49 11.34
CA TYR A 158 6.03 1.68 11.81
C TYR A 158 7.33 2.50 12.01
N GLY A 159 7.30 3.79 11.64
CA GLY A 159 8.43 4.70 11.76
C GLY A 159 9.38 4.61 10.56
N THR A 160 10.46 5.41 10.64
CA THR A 160 11.51 5.48 9.59
C THR A 160 12.63 4.47 9.82
N SER A 161 12.39 3.45 10.63
CA SER A 161 13.35 2.38 10.88
C SER A 161 13.66 1.65 9.58
N ARG A 162 14.89 1.36 9.36
CA ARG A 162 15.53 0.68 8.22
C ARG A 162 14.59 0.03 7.20
N SER A 163 14.80 0.27 5.91
CA SER A 163 13.96 -0.25 4.82
C SER A 163 13.72 -1.77 4.90
N GLU A 164 14.72 -2.53 5.36
CA GLU A 164 14.62 -3.98 5.59
C GLU A 164 13.60 -4.34 6.69
N GLU A 165 13.47 -3.52 7.73
CA GLU A 165 12.49 -3.75 8.82
C GLU A 165 11.07 -3.53 8.32
N THR A 166 10.81 -2.48 7.55
CA THR A 166 9.48 -2.24 6.95
C THR A 166 9.09 -3.38 6.01
N LYS A 167 10.01 -3.83 5.16
CA LYS A 167 9.78 -4.98 4.27
C LYS A 167 9.48 -6.25 5.07
N ARG A 168 10.27 -6.52 6.11
CA ARG A 168 10.05 -7.67 7.01
C ARG A 168 8.72 -7.61 7.73
N MET A 169 8.29 -6.41 8.19
CA MET A 169 6.99 -6.21 8.83
C MET A 169 5.83 -6.52 7.87
N VAL A 170 5.91 -6.06 6.62
CA VAL A 170 4.92 -6.37 5.57
C VAL A 170 4.85 -7.88 5.30
N GLU A 171 6.00 -8.55 5.19
CA GLU A 171 6.07 -10.00 5.02
C GLU A 171 5.42 -10.75 6.18
N LEU A 172 5.79 -10.41 7.43
CA LEU A 172 5.23 -11.03 8.63
C LEU A 172 3.71 -10.88 8.69
N GLU A 173 3.21 -9.71 8.40
CA GLU A 173 1.76 -9.45 8.39
C GLU A 173 1.03 -10.27 7.33
N SER A 174 1.61 -10.39 6.13
CA SER A 174 1.09 -11.25 5.07
C SER A 174 1.07 -12.73 5.49
N LEU A 175 2.14 -13.20 6.13
CA LEU A 175 2.24 -14.57 6.67
C LEU A 175 1.20 -14.83 7.77
N ILE A 176 1.04 -13.89 8.70
CA ILE A 176 0.03 -13.98 9.78
C ILE A 176 -1.38 -14.05 9.20
N GLN A 177 -1.72 -13.19 8.24
CA GLN A 177 -3.05 -13.21 7.62
C GLN A 177 -3.32 -14.51 6.85
N LYS A 178 -2.36 -15.00 6.08
CA LYS A 178 -2.47 -16.30 5.37
C LYS A 178 -2.63 -17.44 6.37
N GLY A 179 -1.78 -17.48 7.38
CA GLY A 179 -1.83 -18.50 8.44
C GLY A 179 -3.18 -18.53 9.17
N ARG A 180 -3.73 -17.37 9.52
CA ARG A 180 -5.05 -17.26 10.16
C ARG A 180 -6.19 -17.79 9.27
N LYS A 181 -6.16 -17.46 7.96
CA LYS A 181 -7.15 -17.99 6.99
C LYS A 181 -7.05 -19.50 6.86
N GLU A 182 -5.84 -20.04 6.78
CA GLU A 182 -5.60 -21.47 6.68
C GLU A 182 -6.03 -22.23 7.95
N ILE A 183 -5.72 -21.68 9.14
CA ILE A 183 -6.21 -22.22 10.42
C ILE A 183 -7.74 -22.29 10.43
N ALA A 184 -8.42 -21.23 9.98
CA ALA A 184 -9.89 -21.22 9.92
C ALA A 184 -10.42 -22.29 8.95
N ALA A 185 -9.78 -22.49 7.80
CA ALA A 185 -10.13 -23.52 6.84
C ALA A 185 -9.91 -24.94 7.41
N LEU A 186 -8.76 -25.19 8.05
CA LEU A 186 -8.47 -26.45 8.72
C LEU A 186 -9.49 -26.76 9.83
N GLN A 187 -9.82 -25.78 10.66
CA GLN A 187 -10.83 -25.93 11.72
C GLN A 187 -12.22 -26.25 11.16
N LYS A 188 -12.61 -25.66 10.02
CA LYS A 188 -13.86 -26.01 9.34
C LYS A 188 -13.83 -27.45 8.86
N ARG A 189 -12.72 -27.90 8.26
CA ARG A 189 -12.54 -29.29 7.80
C ARG A 189 -12.59 -30.29 8.97
N VAL A 190 -11.93 -29.99 10.09
CA VAL A 190 -11.98 -30.81 11.32
C VAL A 190 -13.41 -31.04 11.78
N ARG A 191 -14.28 -30.01 11.73
CA ARG A 191 -15.69 -30.12 12.17
C ARG A 191 -16.53 -31.00 11.25
N THR A 192 -16.18 -31.11 9.97
CA THR A 192 -16.94 -31.87 8.97
C THR A 192 -16.36 -33.25 8.70
N GLU A 193 -15.13 -33.54 9.16
CA GLU A 193 -14.48 -34.83 8.96
C GLU A 193 -15.09 -35.91 9.83
N LYS A 194 -15.40 -37.04 9.22
CA LYS A 194 -16.03 -38.21 9.91
C LYS A 194 -15.02 -39.25 10.38
N GLN A 195 -13.83 -39.27 9.75
CA GLN A 195 -12.77 -40.24 10.09
C GLN A 195 -11.91 -39.69 11.21
N PHE A 196 -11.90 -40.37 12.35
CA PHE A 196 -11.16 -39.92 13.53
C PHE A 196 -9.68 -39.71 13.29
N ASN A 197 -9.00 -40.61 12.59
CA ASN A 197 -7.57 -40.46 12.30
C ASN A 197 -7.30 -39.20 11.44
N ARG A 198 -8.14 -38.96 10.44
CA ARG A 198 -8.03 -37.78 9.58
C ARG A 198 -8.35 -36.49 10.33
N GLN A 199 -9.29 -36.52 11.23
CA GLN A 199 -9.62 -35.42 12.13
C GLN A 199 -8.43 -35.07 13.03
N LEU A 200 -7.73 -36.08 13.55
CA LEU A 200 -6.54 -35.92 14.40
C LEU A 200 -5.39 -35.27 13.60
N GLU A 201 -5.13 -35.73 12.38
CA GLU A 201 -4.14 -35.13 11.48
C GLU A 201 -4.40 -33.64 11.23
N LEU A 202 -5.63 -33.29 10.82
CA LEU A 202 -6.03 -31.90 10.56
C LEU A 202 -5.91 -31.02 11.81
N ASN A 203 -6.22 -31.56 13.00
CA ASN A 203 -6.03 -30.86 14.26
C ASN A 203 -4.54 -30.61 14.56
N ASN A 204 -3.68 -31.58 14.28
CA ASN A 204 -2.22 -31.43 14.48
C ASN A 204 -1.65 -30.38 13.51
N GLU A 205 -2.07 -30.40 12.24
CA GLU A 205 -1.71 -29.35 11.26
C GLU A 205 -2.15 -27.95 11.75
N ALA A 206 -3.40 -27.81 12.20
CA ALA A 206 -3.91 -26.55 12.72
C ALA A 206 -3.15 -26.06 13.96
N ARG A 207 -2.75 -26.98 14.88
CA ARG A 207 -1.94 -26.63 16.05
C ARG A 207 -0.53 -26.18 15.67
N ALA A 208 0.12 -26.88 14.74
CA ALA A 208 1.45 -26.50 14.26
C ALA A 208 1.43 -25.11 13.60
N LEU A 209 0.44 -24.85 12.78
CA LEU A 209 0.28 -23.55 12.13
C LEU A 209 -0.04 -22.42 13.12
N LYS A 210 -0.88 -22.68 14.13
CA LYS A 210 -1.14 -21.73 15.24
C LYS A 210 0.15 -21.34 15.96
N LYS A 211 1.05 -22.30 16.20
CA LYS A 211 2.34 -22.02 16.84
C LYS A 211 3.20 -21.10 15.97
N LYS A 212 3.29 -21.38 14.67
CA LYS A 212 4.04 -20.52 13.73
C LYS A 212 3.46 -19.10 13.66
N VAL A 213 2.13 -18.96 13.59
CA VAL A 213 1.47 -17.65 13.59
C VAL A 213 1.79 -16.87 14.87
N ALA A 214 1.75 -17.53 16.03
CA ALA A 214 2.12 -16.88 17.29
C ALA A 214 3.60 -16.46 17.35
N GLU A 215 4.51 -17.21 16.74
CA GLU A 215 5.92 -16.85 16.61
C GLU A 215 6.08 -15.59 15.72
N TRP A 216 5.41 -15.52 14.58
CA TRP A 216 5.40 -14.34 13.70
C TRP A 216 4.78 -13.11 14.38
N GLU A 217 3.70 -13.28 15.12
CA GLU A 217 3.07 -12.19 15.90
C GLU A 217 4.02 -11.66 16.99
N LYS A 218 4.80 -12.55 17.62
CA LYS A 218 5.80 -12.16 18.60
C LYS A 218 6.97 -11.41 17.96
N GLU A 219 7.47 -11.90 16.82
CA GLU A 219 8.51 -11.22 16.04
C GLU A 219 8.05 -9.83 15.62
N MET A 220 6.82 -9.71 15.14
CA MET A 220 6.23 -8.42 14.74
C MET A 220 6.16 -7.42 15.91
N LYS A 221 5.79 -7.89 17.11
CA LYS A 221 5.74 -7.04 18.31
C LYS A 221 7.12 -6.59 18.81
N ASN A 222 8.16 -7.37 18.58
CA ASN A 222 9.51 -7.02 19.00
C ASN A 222 10.19 -6.01 18.06
N ASN A 223 9.63 -5.81 16.87
CA ASN A 223 10.13 -4.88 15.84
C ASN A 223 9.28 -3.60 15.76
N LEU A 224 8.29 -3.41 16.63
CA LEU A 224 7.51 -2.18 16.86
C LEU A 224 8.13 -1.36 18.01
#